data_8bd4281e17d7980132b0e63363c06047
#
_entry.id   8bd4281e17d7980132b0e63363c06047
#
_cell.length_a   1.000
_cell.length_b   1.000
_cell.length_c   1.000
_cell.angle_alpha   90.00
_cell.angle_beta   90.00
_cell.angle_gamma   90.00
#
_symmetry.space_group_name_H-M   'P 1'
#
loop_
_entity.id
_entity.type
_entity.pdbx_description
1 polymer ?
#
loop_
_entity_poly.entity_id
_entity_poly.type
_entity_poly.pdbx_seq_one_letter_code
_entity_poly.pdbx_strand_id
1 'polypeptide(L)'
;MSKKSKIVVGIMAAVILVLAGLLVYMQVDKSNYKRYKNVISQDEVEETLFGQPISLERNGEYRIGVKTAIDGDYHAELSVYQAMDGKYNKIFTCPALIGKNGAGKQSEGDTKTPLGTWEIGGAYGLKDDPGCKVPFTKITDDMYWCATGSNGKKYNQLLRYAEDPDNDYSEDEHLADYPIRYAYLLDMGYNKVGAPYAGNAIFLHCWKDENTPTGGCVAVSEESMITILQTVTPGTAVTVY
;
A
#
# COMPACT_ATOMS: atom_id res chain seq x y z
N MET A 1 -1.07 40.28 54.12
CA MET A 1 0.01 39.75 53.31
C MET A 1 0.75 40.87 52.60
N SER A 2 2.06 40.95 52.78
CA SER A 2 2.88 41.97 52.13
C SER A 2 2.94 41.78 50.59
N LYS A 3 3.27 42.85 49.87
CA LYS A 3 3.40 42.79 48.40
C LYS A 3 4.39 41.68 47.94
N LYS A 4 5.48 41.47 48.71
CA LYS A 4 6.45 40.38 48.51
C LYS A 4 5.83 38.99 48.71
N SER A 5 4.97 38.81 49.71
CA SER A 5 4.30 37.55 49.99
C SER A 5 3.29 37.17 48.92
N LYS A 6 2.60 38.12 48.29
CA LYS A 6 1.69 37.87 47.15
C LYS A 6 2.44 37.45 45.90
N ILE A 7 3.63 38.01 45.64
CA ILE A 7 4.49 37.63 44.49
C ILE A 7 5.00 36.20 44.67
N VAL A 8 5.47 35.83 45.85
CA VAL A 8 5.97 34.48 46.16
C VAL A 8 4.86 33.44 46.00
N VAL A 9 3.65 33.71 46.47
CA VAL A 9 2.49 32.81 46.31
C VAL A 9 2.11 32.68 44.83
N GLY A 10 2.17 33.76 44.05
CA GLY A 10 1.90 33.70 42.59
C GLY A 10 2.91 32.87 41.84
N ILE A 11 4.21 33.00 42.16
CA ILE A 11 5.27 32.18 41.54
C ILE A 11 5.12 30.71 41.91
N MET A 12 4.84 30.39 43.17
CA MET A 12 4.60 29.01 43.63
C MET A 12 3.38 28.38 42.92
N ALA A 13 2.29 29.14 42.75
CA ALA A 13 1.11 28.65 42.03
C ALA A 13 1.43 28.37 40.53
N ALA A 14 2.21 29.24 39.88
CA ALA A 14 2.62 29.03 38.50
C ALA A 14 3.52 27.79 38.34
N VAL A 15 4.47 27.57 39.27
CA VAL A 15 5.34 26.39 39.29
C VAL A 15 4.52 25.10 39.50
N ILE A 16 3.53 25.13 40.39
CA ILE A 16 2.65 23.97 40.61
C ILE A 16 1.83 23.64 39.34
N LEU A 17 1.34 24.65 38.62
CA LEU A 17 0.60 24.44 37.38
C LEU A 17 1.48 23.85 36.28
N VAL A 18 2.72 24.31 36.18
CA VAL A 18 3.69 23.76 35.21
C VAL A 18 4.05 22.31 35.57
N LEU A 19 4.26 22.01 36.85
CA LEU A 19 4.55 20.64 37.31
C LEU A 19 3.34 19.71 37.12
N ALA A 20 2.13 20.21 37.38
CA ALA A 20 0.90 19.44 37.09
C ALA A 20 0.72 19.17 35.59
N GLY A 21 0.99 20.17 34.74
CA GLY A 21 0.99 20.01 33.29
C GLY A 21 2.01 18.98 32.81
N LEU A 22 3.24 19.01 33.33
CA LEU A 22 4.28 18.02 33.08
C LEU A 22 3.89 16.60 33.52
N LEU A 23 3.27 16.47 34.70
CA LEU A 23 2.79 15.18 35.22
C LEU A 23 1.67 14.60 34.35
N VAL A 24 0.73 15.45 33.90
CA VAL A 24 -0.33 15.03 32.93
C VAL A 24 0.29 14.64 31.61
N TYR A 25 1.25 15.42 31.08
CA TYR A 25 1.96 15.09 29.86
C TYR A 25 2.70 13.75 29.96
N MET A 26 3.45 13.53 31.05
CA MET A 26 4.16 12.26 31.30
C MET A 26 3.19 11.07 31.47
N GLN A 27 1.99 11.32 32.02
CA GLN A 27 0.98 10.28 32.21
C GLN A 27 0.25 9.94 30.92
N VAL A 28 0.02 10.93 30.04
CA VAL A 28 -0.48 10.75 28.69
C VAL A 28 0.57 10.02 27.84
N ASP A 29 1.83 10.39 27.96
CA ASP A 29 2.93 9.74 27.24
C ASP A 29 3.13 8.27 27.70
N LYS A 30 3.05 8.01 29.03
CA LYS A 30 3.06 6.62 29.57
C LYS A 30 1.82 5.82 29.16
N SER A 31 0.66 6.45 29.03
CA SER A 31 -0.58 5.80 28.57
C SER A 31 -0.47 5.47 27.08
N ASN A 32 0.05 6.40 26.29
CA ASN A 32 0.36 6.17 24.88
C ASN A 32 1.45 5.09 24.74
N TYR A 33 2.54 5.16 25.50
CA TYR A 33 3.59 4.15 25.52
C TYR A 33 3.05 2.75 25.91
N LYS A 34 2.14 2.64 26.90
CA LYS A 34 1.46 1.37 27.22
C LYS A 34 0.53 0.91 26.10
N ARG A 35 -0.13 1.83 25.40
CA ARG A 35 -0.98 1.53 24.25
C ARG A 35 -0.14 1.04 23.06
N TYR A 36 1.04 1.64 22.84
CA TYR A 36 2.01 1.21 21.82
C TYR A 36 2.73 -0.09 22.18
N LYS A 37 2.89 -0.40 23.48
CA LYS A 37 3.55 -1.63 23.92
C LYS A 37 2.73 -2.91 23.64
N ASN A 38 1.44 -2.77 23.34
CA ASN A 38 0.56 -3.87 22.93
C ASN A 38 0.28 -3.85 21.40
N VAL A 39 0.85 -2.91 20.65
CA VAL A 39 0.86 -2.93 19.19
C VAL A 39 2.13 -3.66 18.79
N ILE A 40 1.96 -4.80 18.14
CA ILE A 40 3.06 -5.52 17.48
C ILE A 40 3.77 -4.49 16.57
N SER A 41 5.07 -4.31 16.75
CA SER A 41 5.83 -3.40 15.90
C SER A 41 5.78 -3.89 14.45
N GLN A 42 5.94 -2.98 13.48
CA GLN A 42 5.96 -3.41 12.07
C GLN A 42 7.12 -4.36 11.78
N ASP A 43 8.21 -4.27 12.51
CA ASP A 43 9.34 -5.20 12.39
C ASP A 43 8.95 -6.59 12.92
N GLU A 44 8.18 -6.69 14.00
CA GLU A 44 7.62 -7.96 14.50
C GLU A 44 6.56 -8.53 13.55
N VAL A 45 5.77 -7.67 12.89
CA VAL A 45 4.84 -8.11 11.83
C VAL A 45 5.63 -8.63 10.63
N GLU A 46 6.67 -7.94 10.18
CA GLU A 46 7.53 -8.39 9.09
C GLU A 46 8.19 -9.74 9.43
N GLU A 47 8.74 -9.89 10.64
CA GLU A 47 9.33 -11.16 11.11
C GLU A 47 8.28 -12.27 11.16
N THR A 48 7.06 -11.97 11.59
CA THR A 48 5.96 -12.94 11.62
C THR A 48 5.55 -13.39 10.21
N LEU A 49 5.52 -12.47 9.24
CA LEU A 49 5.09 -12.75 7.87
C LEU A 49 6.17 -13.45 7.03
N PHE A 50 7.43 -13.08 7.20
CA PHE A 50 8.53 -13.48 6.32
C PHE A 50 9.69 -14.17 7.04
N GLY A 51 9.85 -13.99 8.35
CA GLY A 51 10.94 -14.53 9.15
C GLY A 51 10.73 -15.97 9.61
N GLN A 52 9.50 -16.51 9.51
CA GLN A 52 9.20 -17.86 9.99
C GLN A 52 9.74 -18.94 9.03
N PRO A 53 10.16 -20.10 9.57
CA PRO A 53 10.56 -21.25 8.76
C PRO A 53 9.42 -21.68 7.80
N ILE A 54 9.78 -21.99 6.57
CA ILE A 54 8.86 -22.49 5.54
C ILE A 54 9.32 -23.85 5.03
N SER A 55 8.42 -24.60 4.39
CA SER A 55 8.77 -25.86 3.73
C SER A 55 9.79 -25.62 2.60
N LEU A 56 10.77 -26.51 2.48
CA LEU A 56 11.75 -26.46 1.37
C LEU A 56 11.10 -26.62 -0.01
N GLU A 57 9.90 -27.20 -0.09
CA GLU A 57 9.14 -27.29 -1.34
C GLU A 57 8.75 -25.90 -1.89
N ARG A 58 8.75 -24.88 -1.04
CA ARG A 58 8.47 -23.49 -1.42
C ARG A 58 9.70 -22.72 -1.90
N ASN A 59 10.88 -23.34 -1.93
CA ASN A 59 12.08 -22.70 -2.45
C ASN A 59 11.86 -22.20 -3.88
N GLY A 60 12.26 -20.95 -4.14
CA GLY A 60 12.02 -20.26 -5.40
C GLY A 60 10.73 -19.43 -5.46
N GLU A 61 9.80 -19.57 -4.49
CA GLU A 61 8.65 -18.68 -4.41
C GLU A 61 9.06 -17.24 -4.06
N TYR A 62 8.28 -16.30 -4.57
CA TYR A 62 8.45 -14.88 -4.26
C TYR A 62 7.30 -14.33 -3.42
N ARG A 63 7.62 -13.30 -2.63
CA ARG A 63 6.65 -12.48 -1.89
C ARG A 63 7.02 -11.02 -2.06
N ILE A 64 6.00 -10.17 -2.13
CA ILE A 64 6.14 -8.71 -2.05
C ILE A 64 5.58 -8.29 -0.70
N GLY A 65 6.36 -7.55 0.08
CA GLY A 65 5.92 -6.90 1.31
C GLY A 65 5.85 -5.39 1.10
N VAL A 66 4.74 -4.77 1.44
CA VAL A 66 4.58 -3.31 1.46
C VAL A 66 4.37 -2.90 2.90
N LYS A 67 5.42 -2.35 3.50
CA LYS A 67 5.45 -1.85 4.87
C LYS A 67 4.94 -0.42 4.88
N THR A 68 3.78 -0.21 5.49
CA THR A 68 3.12 1.12 5.54
C THR A 68 3.52 1.88 6.79
N ALA A 69 3.41 3.22 6.78
CA ALA A 69 3.57 4.00 7.99
C ALA A 69 2.37 3.83 8.95
N ILE A 70 2.65 3.85 10.26
CA ILE A 70 1.62 3.65 11.31
C ILE A 70 0.71 4.87 11.45
N ASP A 71 1.20 6.05 11.15
CA ASP A 71 0.55 7.35 11.38
C ASP A 71 -0.36 7.81 10.24
N GLY A 72 -0.57 6.96 9.22
CA GLY A 72 -1.40 7.29 8.06
C GLY A 72 -0.67 8.09 6.98
N ASP A 73 0.65 8.19 7.04
CA ASP A 73 1.47 8.74 5.96
C ASP A 73 1.32 7.87 4.69
N TYR A 74 1.45 8.50 3.55
CA TYR A 74 1.42 7.82 2.26
C TYR A 74 2.78 7.28 1.79
N HIS A 75 3.85 7.50 2.54
CA HIS A 75 5.15 6.87 2.29
C HIS A 75 5.17 5.44 2.83
N ALA A 76 5.80 4.57 2.07
CA ALA A 76 5.92 3.15 2.40
C ALA A 76 7.26 2.60 1.92
N GLU A 77 7.59 1.40 2.33
CA GLU A 77 8.72 0.63 1.82
C GLU A 77 8.19 -0.64 1.15
N LEU A 78 8.62 -0.91 -0.08
CA LEU A 78 8.35 -2.16 -0.76
C LEU A 78 9.59 -3.04 -0.74
N SER A 79 9.43 -4.29 -0.32
CA SER A 79 10.48 -5.30 -0.36
C SER A 79 10.04 -6.54 -1.14
N VAL A 80 10.95 -7.13 -1.89
CA VAL A 80 10.76 -8.43 -2.53
C VAL A 80 11.57 -9.47 -1.77
N TYR A 81 10.93 -10.58 -1.46
CA TYR A 81 11.51 -11.72 -0.75
C TYR A 81 11.51 -12.94 -1.68
N GLN A 82 12.54 -13.77 -1.54
CA GLN A 82 12.61 -15.07 -2.19
C GLN A 82 12.77 -16.17 -1.13
N ALA A 83 11.98 -17.22 -1.29
CA ALA A 83 12.10 -18.43 -0.48
C ALA A 83 13.38 -19.20 -0.86
N MET A 84 14.33 -19.31 0.06
CA MET A 84 15.58 -20.04 -0.07
C MET A 84 15.94 -20.67 1.27
N ASP A 85 16.35 -21.93 1.27
CA ASP A 85 16.82 -22.65 2.47
C ASP A 85 15.79 -22.66 3.62
N GLY A 86 14.52 -22.80 3.27
CA GLY A 86 13.43 -22.91 4.25
C GLY A 86 13.02 -21.59 4.92
N LYS A 87 13.36 -20.45 4.35
CA LYS A 87 12.95 -19.12 4.81
C LYS A 87 12.83 -18.12 3.66
N TYR A 88 12.12 -17.03 3.89
CA TYR A 88 12.11 -15.88 2.98
C TYR A 88 13.34 -15.00 3.24
N ASN A 89 14.07 -14.70 2.18
CA ASN A 89 15.21 -13.79 2.21
C ASN A 89 14.85 -12.53 1.42
N LYS A 90 15.04 -11.36 2.02
CA LYS A 90 14.82 -10.06 1.37
C LYS A 90 15.91 -9.87 0.30
N ILE A 91 15.51 -9.77 -0.96
CA ILE A 91 16.42 -9.67 -2.11
C ILE A 91 16.40 -8.30 -2.79
N PHE A 92 15.36 -7.51 -2.56
CA PHE A 92 15.22 -6.18 -3.12
C PHE A 92 14.38 -5.30 -2.19
N THR A 93 14.68 -4.02 -2.12
CA THR A 93 13.92 -3.02 -1.35
C THR A 93 13.96 -1.68 -2.07
N CYS A 94 12.84 -0.97 -2.09
CA CYS A 94 12.74 0.38 -2.64
C CYS A 94 11.69 1.22 -1.89
N PRO A 95 11.80 2.58 -1.95
CA PRO A 95 10.73 3.47 -1.53
C PRO A 95 9.45 3.21 -2.32
N ALA A 96 8.31 3.33 -1.66
CA ALA A 96 7.01 3.22 -2.27
C ALA A 96 6.06 4.31 -1.77
N LEU A 97 5.03 4.60 -2.54
CA LEU A 97 3.92 5.48 -2.16
C LEU A 97 2.63 4.67 -2.15
N ILE A 98 1.73 5.02 -1.25
CA ILE A 98 0.42 4.39 -1.10
C ILE A 98 -0.70 5.43 -1.20
N GLY A 99 -1.91 5.05 -0.87
CA GLY A 99 -3.07 5.92 -0.88
C GLY A 99 -2.87 7.19 -0.07
N LYS A 100 -3.36 8.32 -0.55
CA LYS A 100 -3.24 9.65 0.06
C LYS A 100 -3.63 9.67 1.55
N ASN A 101 -4.58 8.84 1.94
CA ASN A 101 -5.06 8.71 3.32
C ASN A 101 -4.44 7.50 4.05
N GLY A 102 -3.26 7.03 3.61
CA GLY A 102 -2.54 5.90 4.20
C GLY A 102 -3.13 4.54 3.83
N ALA A 103 -3.04 3.59 4.74
CA ALA A 103 -3.53 2.23 4.57
C ALA A 103 -4.86 1.97 5.30
N GLY A 104 -5.46 0.78 5.08
CA GLY A 104 -6.70 0.36 5.72
C GLY A 104 -7.96 0.76 4.95
N LYS A 105 -7.99 0.50 3.64
CA LYS A 105 -9.14 0.71 2.75
C LYS A 105 -10.40 0.04 3.30
N GLN A 106 -11.52 0.77 3.31
CA GLN A 106 -12.83 0.31 3.75
C GLN A 106 -13.89 0.39 2.64
N SER A 107 -13.70 1.31 1.67
CA SER A 107 -14.68 1.54 0.61
C SER A 107 -14.02 2.16 -0.61
N GLU A 108 -14.77 2.16 -1.72
CA GLU A 108 -14.41 2.93 -2.91
C GLU A 108 -14.26 4.42 -2.57
N GLY A 109 -13.30 5.09 -3.18
CA GLY A 109 -13.09 6.54 -3.02
C GLY A 109 -12.47 6.99 -1.68
N ASP A 110 -12.20 6.11 -0.72
CA ASP A 110 -11.57 6.46 0.57
C ASP A 110 -10.10 6.87 0.45
N THR A 111 -9.51 6.67 -0.73
CA THR A 111 -8.10 6.95 -1.06
C THR A 111 -7.09 6.26 -0.14
N LYS A 112 -7.46 5.12 0.41
CA LYS A 112 -6.58 4.27 1.22
C LYS A 112 -6.13 3.04 0.45
N THR A 113 -4.93 2.56 0.75
CA THR A 113 -4.43 1.27 0.26
C THR A 113 -4.97 0.15 1.16
N PRO A 114 -5.47 -0.97 0.60
CA PRO A 114 -5.96 -2.07 1.43
C PRO A 114 -4.82 -2.76 2.19
N LEU A 115 -5.10 -3.18 3.42
CA LEU A 115 -4.25 -4.07 4.21
C LEU A 115 -4.64 -5.51 3.95
N GLY A 116 -3.66 -6.40 3.83
CA GLY A 116 -3.90 -7.85 3.65
C GLY A 116 -2.93 -8.47 2.65
N THR A 117 -3.25 -9.71 2.24
CA THR A 117 -2.42 -10.50 1.32
C THR A 117 -3.25 -11.01 0.14
N TRP A 118 -2.74 -10.82 -1.07
CA TRP A 118 -3.36 -11.27 -2.32
C TRP A 118 -2.32 -11.88 -3.24
N GLU A 119 -2.73 -12.83 -4.05
CA GLU A 119 -1.92 -13.35 -5.16
C GLU A 119 -2.01 -12.36 -6.33
N ILE A 120 -0.86 -11.97 -6.88
CA ILE A 120 -0.79 -11.06 -8.03
C ILE A 120 -1.52 -11.61 -9.24
N GLY A 121 -2.03 -10.70 -10.06
CA GLY A 121 -2.58 -10.98 -11.38
C GLY A 121 -1.54 -10.85 -12.49
N GLY A 122 -1.97 -10.39 -13.66
CA GLY A 122 -1.11 -10.09 -14.79
C GLY A 122 -0.37 -8.76 -14.67
N ALA A 123 0.65 -8.61 -15.49
CA ALA A 123 1.33 -7.35 -15.72
C ALA A 123 0.82 -6.67 -16.98
N TYR A 124 0.79 -5.36 -16.98
CA TYR A 124 0.36 -4.54 -18.11
C TYR A 124 1.32 -3.37 -18.30
N GLY A 125 1.34 -2.77 -19.48
CA GLY A 125 2.18 -1.59 -19.70
C GLY A 125 1.90 -0.90 -21.04
N LEU A 126 2.02 0.45 -21.02
CA LEU A 126 2.04 1.27 -22.23
C LEU A 126 3.39 1.21 -22.94
N LYS A 127 4.45 0.82 -22.22
CA LYS A 127 5.76 0.48 -22.81
C LYS A 127 5.83 -1.00 -23.16
N ASP A 128 6.84 -1.38 -23.93
CA ASP A 128 7.06 -2.78 -24.29
C ASP A 128 7.45 -3.64 -23.08
N ASP A 129 7.20 -4.94 -23.19
CA ASP A 129 7.52 -5.90 -22.13
C ASP A 129 9.00 -5.76 -21.69
N PRO A 130 9.28 -5.40 -20.43
CA PRO A 130 10.64 -5.26 -19.93
C PRO A 130 11.33 -6.60 -19.65
N GLY A 131 10.72 -7.72 -19.98
CA GLY A 131 11.15 -9.08 -19.64
C GLY A 131 10.41 -9.64 -18.42
N CYS A 132 9.11 -9.42 -18.34
CA CYS A 132 8.25 -9.93 -17.27
C CYS A 132 8.31 -11.46 -17.19
N LYS A 133 8.30 -11.99 -15.97
CA LYS A 133 8.13 -13.43 -15.72
C LYS A 133 6.67 -13.82 -15.45
N VAL A 134 5.81 -12.84 -15.23
CA VAL A 134 4.34 -13.00 -15.21
C VAL A 134 3.77 -12.67 -16.58
N PRO A 135 2.57 -13.16 -16.93
CA PRO A 135 1.93 -12.79 -18.19
C PRO A 135 1.84 -11.28 -18.36
N PHE A 136 2.37 -10.76 -19.45
CA PHE A 136 2.36 -9.34 -19.77
C PHE A 136 1.38 -9.03 -20.90
N THR A 137 0.61 -7.97 -20.74
CA THR A 137 -0.32 -7.46 -21.75
C THR A 137 0.02 -6.00 -22.06
N LYS A 138 0.35 -5.72 -23.32
CA LYS A 138 0.54 -4.36 -23.82
C LYS A 138 -0.79 -3.62 -23.73
N ILE A 139 -0.81 -2.48 -23.03
CA ILE A 139 -1.99 -1.62 -22.99
C ILE A 139 -2.21 -0.98 -24.36
N THR A 140 -3.43 -1.07 -24.84
CA THR A 140 -3.95 -0.44 -26.06
C THR A 140 -5.08 0.53 -25.72
N ASP A 141 -5.41 1.42 -26.65
CA ASP A 141 -6.38 2.51 -26.46
C ASP A 141 -7.82 2.01 -26.22
N ASP A 142 -8.09 0.74 -26.48
CA ASP A 142 -9.39 0.10 -26.25
C ASP A 142 -9.54 -0.53 -24.86
N MET A 143 -8.56 -0.36 -23.95
CA MET A 143 -8.54 -1.03 -22.64
C MET A 143 -8.99 -0.12 -21.52
N TYR A 144 -9.96 -0.63 -20.75
CA TYR A 144 -10.54 0.01 -19.57
C TYR A 144 -10.52 -0.93 -18.38
N TRP A 145 -10.40 -0.38 -17.16
CA TRP A 145 -10.61 -1.14 -15.94
C TRP A 145 -11.95 -0.73 -15.33
N CYS A 146 -12.84 -1.71 -15.19
CA CYS A 146 -14.23 -1.46 -14.85
C CYS A 146 -14.40 -0.93 -13.42
N ALA A 147 -14.93 0.29 -13.31
CA ALA A 147 -15.29 0.93 -12.05
C ALA A 147 -16.79 1.05 -11.84
N THR A 148 -17.63 0.72 -12.83
CA THR A 148 -19.07 0.82 -12.76
C THR A 148 -19.68 -0.33 -11.98
N GLY A 149 -20.07 -0.09 -10.72
CA GLY A 149 -20.82 -1.06 -9.90
C GLY A 149 -22.22 -1.40 -10.41
N SER A 150 -22.71 -0.72 -11.48
CA SER A 150 -24.05 -0.89 -12.03
C SER A 150 -24.31 -2.27 -12.63
N ASN A 151 -23.28 -3.03 -12.97
CA ASN A 151 -23.37 -4.33 -13.62
C ASN A 151 -22.95 -5.52 -12.74
N GLY A 152 -22.38 -5.30 -11.56
CA GLY A 152 -21.93 -6.34 -10.61
C GLY A 152 -21.00 -7.42 -11.17
N LYS A 153 -21.11 -7.74 -12.46
CA LYS A 153 -20.41 -8.83 -13.14
C LYS A 153 -19.05 -8.43 -13.73
N LYS A 154 -18.84 -7.13 -13.99
CA LYS A 154 -17.63 -6.62 -14.65
C LYS A 154 -16.75 -5.78 -13.73
N TYR A 155 -17.26 -5.41 -12.57
CA TYR A 155 -16.55 -4.57 -11.61
C TYR A 155 -15.16 -5.12 -11.27
N ASN A 156 -14.18 -4.25 -11.29
CA ASN A 156 -12.77 -4.56 -11.02
C ASN A 156 -12.17 -5.61 -12.00
N GLN A 157 -12.53 -5.53 -13.26
CA GLN A 157 -12.01 -6.38 -14.33
C GLN A 157 -11.56 -5.55 -15.52
N LEU A 158 -10.61 -6.08 -16.28
CA LEU A 158 -10.20 -5.52 -17.56
C LEU A 158 -11.36 -5.67 -18.57
N LEU A 159 -11.68 -4.58 -19.25
CA LEU A 159 -12.63 -4.51 -20.36
C LEU A 159 -11.91 -4.07 -21.63
N ARG A 160 -12.41 -4.54 -22.78
CA ARG A 160 -12.00 -4.06 -24.10
C ARG A 160 -13.19 -3.50 -24.83
N TYR A 161 -13.07 -2.26 -25.29
CA TYR A 161 -14.13 -1.61 -26.07
C TYR A 161 -14.56 -2.45 -27.28
N ALA A 162 -13.60 -3.09 -27.97
CA ALA A 162 -13.89 -3.93 -29.12
C ALA A 162 -14.75 -5.18 -28.80
N GLU A 163 -14.74 -5.64 -27.54
CA GLU A 163 -15.51 -6.82 -27.09
C GLU A 163 -16.92 -6.46 -26.58
N ASP A 164 -17.13 -5.22 -26.13
CA ASP A 164 -18.41 -4.76 -25.61
C ASP A 164 -18.62 -3.26 -25.91
N PRO A 165 -18.82 -2.89 -27.19
CA PRO A 165 -18.90 -1.48 -27.59
C PRO A 165 -20.16 -0.76 -27.10
N ASP A 166 -21.16 -1.50 -26.64
CA ASP A 166 -22.42 -0.95 -26.11
C ASP A 166 -22.34 -0.63 -24.60
N ASN A 167 -21.22 -0.94 -23.94
CA ASN A 167 -21.00 -0.61 -22.54
C ASN A 167 -20.75 0.89 -22.38
N ASP A 168 -21.20 1.45 -21.25
CA ASP A 168 -20.86 2.83 -20.85
C ASP A 168 -19.52 2.81 -20.10
N TYR A 169 -18.49 3.34 -20.74
CA TYR A 169 -17.12 3.41 -20.20
C TYR A 169 -16.83 4.74 -19.49
N SER A 170 -17.81 5.66 -19.35
CA SER A 170 -17.58 7.01 -18.85
C SER A 170 -17.03 7.07 -17.42
N GLU A 171 -17.33 6.08 -16.59
CA GLU A 171 -16.87 5.97 -15.22
C GLU A 171 -15.71 4.98 -15.05
N ASP A 172 -15.33 4.26 -16.11
CA ASP A 172 -14.27 3.25 -16.07
C ASP A 172 -12.91 3.90 -16.27
N GLU A 173 -11.87 3.29 -15.70
CA GLU A 173 -10.52 3.81 -15.82
C GLU A 173 -9.90 3.45 -17.18
N HIS A 174 -9.78 4.44 -18.08
CA HIS A 174 -9.13 4.26 -19.37
C HIS A 174 -7.61 4.15 -19.15
N LEU A 175 -7.06 2.96 -19.34
CA LEU A 175 -5.68 2.67 -18.96
C LEU A 175 -4.65 3.46 -19.77
N ALA A 176 -4.98 3.85 -21.00
CA ALA A 176 -4.10 4.63 -21.87
C ALA A 176 -3.90 6.08 -21.42
N ASP A 177 -4.76 6.62 -20.56
CA ASP A 177 -4.70 8.01 -20.10
C ASP A 177 -3.56 8.28 -19.08
N TYR A 178 -2.87 7.24 -18.63
CA TYR A 178 -1.85 7.35 -17.57
C TYR A 178 -0.44 6.95 -18.03
N PRO A 179 0.16 7.64 -19.04
CA PRO A 179 1.39 7.17 -19.69
C PRO A 179 2.60 7.05 -18.77
N ILE A 180 2.65 7.82 -17.69
CA ILE A 180 3.71 7.73 -16.68
C ILE A 180 3.41 6.60 -15.70
N ARG A 181 2.21 6.62 -15.09
CA ARG A 181 1.82 5.65 -14.06
C ARG A 181 1.72 4.23 -14.62
N TYR A 182 1.14 4.09 -15.80
CA TYR A 182 0.92 2.82 -16.47
C TYR A 182 1.94 2.57 -17.59
N ALA A 183 3.12 3.26 -17.52
CA ALA A 183 4.29 2.77 -18.24
C ALA A 183 4.46 1.27 -17.98
N TYR A 184 4.29 0.88 -16.70
CA TYR A 184 4.17 -0.50 -16.23
C TYR A 184 3.26 -0.57 -15.00
N LEU A 185 2.44 -1.62 -14.93
CA LEU A 185 1.64 -1.94 -13.75
C LEU A 185 1.52 -3.46 -13.56
N LEU A 186 1.26 -3.87 -12.32
CA LEU A 186 1.01 -5.23 -11.90
C LEU A 186 -0.30 -5.25 -11.11
N ASP A 187 -1.25 -6.09 -11.52
CA ASP A 187 -2.47 -6.31 -10.75
C ASP A 187 -2.12 -6.95 -9.40
N MET A 188 -2.44 -6.28 -8.31
CA MET A 188 -2.19 -6.79 -6.95
C MET A 188 -3.17 -7.89 -6.55
N GLY A 189 -4.18 -8.18 -7.37
CA GLY A 189 -5.18 -9.21 -7.10
C GLY A 189 -6.18 -8.85 -6.01
N TYR A 190 -6.25 -7.59 -5.60
CA TYR A 190 -7.25 -7.11 -4.66
C TYR A 190 -8.66 -7.19 -5.27
N ASN A 191 -9.63 -7.61 -4.43
CA ASN A 191 -11.05 -7.67 -4.83
C ASN A 191 -11.32 -8.44 -6.14
N LYS A 192 -10.63 -9.56 -6.37
CA LYS A 192 -10.81 -10.41 -7.57
C LYS A 192 -12.25 -10.88 -7.78
N VAL A 193 -13.04 -10.98 -6.69
CA VAL A 193 -14.46 -11.35 -6.78
C VAL A 193 -15.34 -10.24 -7.34
N GLY A 194 -14.82 -9.02 -7.48
CA GLY A 194 -15.55 -7.87 -8.01
C GLY A 194 -16.69 -7.41 -7.10
N ALA A 195 -16.49 -7.44 -5.77
CA ALA A 195 -17.46 -6.91 -4.83
C ALA A 195 -17.65 -5.40 -5.06
N PRO A 196 -18.82 -4.93 -5.45
CA PRO A 196 -19.07 -3.52 -5.75
C PRO A 196 -18.73 -2.62 -4.57
N TYR A 197 -18.17 -1.44 -4.85
CA TYR A 197 -17.82 -0.40 -3.87
C TYR A 197 -16.75 -0.80 -2.84
N ALA A 198 -16.16 -2.00 -2.95
CA ALA A 198 -15.05 -2.43 -2.08
C ALA A 198 -13.69 -1.89 -2.53
N GLY A 199 -13.63 -1.28 -3.69
CA GLY A 199 -12.43 -0.77 -4.34
C GLY A 199 -12.08 -1.54 -5.61
N ASN A 200 -11.66 -0.81 -6.64
CA ASN A 200 -11.21 -1.34 -7.92
C ASN A 200 -9.85 -0.76 -8.29
N ALA A 201 -9.23 -1.27 -9.35
CA ALA A 201 -7.98 -0.78 -9.92
C ALA A 201 -6.86 -0.58 -8.87
N ILE A 202 -6.72 -1.52 -7.94
CA ILE A 202 -5.64 -1.50 -6.95
C ILE A 202 -4.42 -2.21 -7.53
N PHE A 203 -3.51 -1.42 -8.06
CA PHE A 203 -2.31 -1.87 -8.76
C PHE A 203 -1.03 -1.53 -8.01
N LEU A 204 0.04 -2.24 -8.32
CA LEU A 204 1.40 -1.77 -8.15
C LEU A 204 1.85 -1.17 -9.48
N HIS A 205 2.23 0.12 -9.52
CA HIS A 205 2.52 0.84 -10.76
C HIS A 205 3.67 1.85 -10.61
N CYS A 206 4.07 2.49 -11.70
CA CYS A 206 5.09 3.54 -11.65
C CYS A 206 4.54 4.81 -10.98
N TRP A 207 5.28 5.45 -10.09
CA TRP A 207 4.89 6.75 -9.58
C TRP A 207 5.07 7.86 -10.61
N LYS A 208 4.34 8.95 -10.45
CA LYS A 208 4.56 10.17 -11.23
C LYS A 208 5.82 10.90 -10.75
N ASP A 209 5.97 10.98 -9.45
CA ASP A 209 7.11 11.49 -8.70
C ASP A 209 7.06 10.95 -7.26
N GLU A 210 8.12 11.13 -6.49
CA GLU A 210 8.28 10.59 -5.13
C GLU A 210 7.42 11.27 -4.05
N ASN A 211 6.64 12.31 -4.41
CA ASN A 211 5.81 13.08 -3.47
C ASN A 211 4.32 13.04 -3.81
N THR A 212 3.94 12.39 -4.91
CA THR A 212 2.54 12.30 -5.32
C THR A 212 1.91 10.98 -4.86
N PRO A 213 1.05 11.00 -3.82
CA PRO A 213 0.37 9.80 -3.33
C PRO A 213 -0.61 9.23 -4.37
N THR A 214 -1.06 7.99 -4.14
CA THR A 214 -2.02 7.30 -5.01
C THR A 214 -3.47 7.48 -4.53
N GLY A 215 -4.42 6.96 -5.30
CA GLY A 215 -5.83 6.82 -4.90
C GLY A 215 -6.12 5.55 -4.07
N GLY A 216 -5.10 4.72 -3.83
CA GLY A 216 -5.22 3.43 -3.14
C GLY A 216 -4.25 2.36 -3.66
N CYS A 217 -3.65 2.59 -4.81
CA CYS A 217 -2.58 1.76 -5.37
C CYS A 217 -1.30 1.82 -4.54
N VAL A 218 -0.34 0.98 -4.89
CA VAL A 218 1.06 1.11 -4.48
C VAL A 218 1.87 1.62 -5.68
N ALA A 219 2.72 2.61 -5.48
CA ALA A 219 3.53 3.17 -6.56
C ALA A 219 5.02 3.18 -6.20
N VAL A 220 5.88 2.87 -7.17
CA VAL A 220 7.34 2.83 -7.05
C VAL A 220 7.98 3.52 -8.26
N SER A 221 9.30 3.74 -8.25
CA SER A 221 9.99 4.24 -9.45
C SER A 221 9.83 3.29 -10.63
N GLU A 222 9.90 3.80 -11.86
CA GLU A 222 9.85 2.97 -13.06
C GLU A 222 10.97 1.91 -13.05
N GLU A 223 12.17 2.26 -12.61
CA GLU A 223 13.31 1.34 -12.49
C GLU A 223 13.01 0.22 -11.50
N SER A 224 12.45 0.55 -10.33
CA SER A 224 12.03 -0.45 -9.35
C SER A 224 10.91 -1.32 -9.88
N MET A 225 9.95 -0.75 -10.62
CA MET A 225 8.86 -1.50 -11.23
C MET A 225 9.37 -2.54 -12.23
N ILE A 226 10.31 -2.15 -13.10
CA ILE A 226 10.98 -3.06 -14.04
C ILE A 226 11.67 -4.20 -13.29
N THR A 227 12.44 -3.88 -12.25
CA THR A 227 13.14 -4.88 -11.42
C THR A 227 12.16 -5.87 -10.80
N ILE A 228 11.03 -5.40 -10.28
CA ILE A 228 9.99 -6.24 -9.70
C ILE A 228 9.41 -7.18 -10.78
N LEU A 229 9.01 -6.64 -11.93
CA LEU A 229 8.41 -7.41 -13.03
C LEU A 229 9.35 -8.49 -13.60
N GLN A 230 10.66 -8.20 -13.65
CA GLN A 230 11.69 -9.16 -14.06
C GLN A 230 11.98 -10.23 -12.99
N THR A 231 11.53 -10.02 -11.76
CA THR A 231 11.83 -10.89 -10.62
C THR A 231 10.67 -11.82 -10.27
N VAL A 232 9.48 -11.27 -10.05
CA VAL A 232 8.32 -12.02 -9.56
C VAL A 232 7.74 -12.96 -10.60
N THR A 233 7.17 -14.08 -10.14
CA THR A 233 6.59 -15.14 -10.97
C THR A 233 5.11 -15.33 -10.65
N PRO A 234 4.32 -16.02 -11.49
CA PRO A 234 2.96 -16.41 -11.14
C PRO A 234 2.92 -17.14 -9.80
N GLY A 235 1.89 -16.86 -8.99
CA GLY A 235 1.79 -17.37 -7.62
C GLY A 235 2.48 -16.51 -6.56
N THR A 236 3.22 -15.45 -6.95
CA THR A 236 3.73 -14.45 -5.99
C THR A 236 2.55 -13.80 -5.27
N ALA A 237 2.63 -13.69 -3.94
CA ALA A 237 1.68 -12.89 -3.19
C ALA A 237 2.27 -11.54 -2.80
N VAL A 238 1.41 -10.52 -2.76
CA VAL A 238 1.70 -9.20 -2.21
C VAL A 238 0.99 -9.05 -0.87
N THR A 239 1.71 -8.62 0.15
CA THR A 239 1.19 -8.34 1.49
C THR A 239 1.41 -6.86 1.81
N VAL A 240 0.34 -6.15 2.14
CA VAL A 240 0.39 -4.77 2.65
C VAL A 240 0.10 -4.81 4.16
N TYR A 241 1.00 -4.27 5.01
CA TYR A 241 0.98 -4.36 6.48
C TYR A 241 1.52 -3.11 7.16
#